data_fc70eb506211d7a48c339944937ab434
#
_entry.id   fc70eb506211d7a48c339944937ab434
#
_cell.length_a   1.000
_cell.length_b   1.000
_cell.length_c   1.000
_cell.angle_alpha   90.00
_cell.angle_beta   90.00
_cell.angle_gamma   90.00
#
_symmetry.space_group_name_H-M   'P 1'
#
loop_
_entity.id
_entity.type
_entity.pdbx_description
1 polymer ?
#
loop_
_entity_poly.entity_id
_entity_poly.type
_entity_poly.pdbx_seq_one_letter_code
_entity_poly.pdbx_strand_id
1 'polypeptide(L)'
;MRGHPIHAFTPSFEDFQKDIERQLESEGKRERNEQGQMVYRGYQAGVDRMFRQYMEHGALAPLVDEFRKWNWEWGYNDYLLELTDRLQGDGNWPLLKELWAAVIAKRRTNYNKTRKAQRAVPDKIPEDLVTKTRELLEESLHRLLSYASALKQEAEVPEYVEMIARVERRITA
;
A
#
# COMPACT_ATOMS: atom_id res chain seq x y z
N MET A 1 -36.63 8.27 1.34
CA MET A 1 -35.27 7.72 1.52
C MET A 1 -34.45 8.72 2.32
N ARG A 2 -34.14 8.40 3.53
CA ARG A 2 -33.16 9.20 4.28
C ARG A 2 -31.78 8.69 3.86
N GLY A 3 -31.13 9.38 2.92
CA GLY A 3 -29.72 9.12 2.64
C GLY A 3 -28.95 9.21 3.93
N HIS A 4 -28.09 8.25 4.20
CA HIS A 4 -27.16 8.38 5.30
C HIS A 4 -26.38 9.66 5.12
N PRO A 5 -26.34 10.52 6.12
CA PRO A 5 -25.64 11.78 5.99
C PRO A 5 -24.18 11.50 5.62
N ILE A 6 -23.67 12.24 4.64
CA ILE A 6 -22.29 12.15 4.15
C ILE A 6 -21.25 12.26 5.30
N HIS A 7 -21.63 12.96 6.37
CA HIS A 7 -20.80 13.09 7.58
C HIS A 7 -20.73 11.81 8.44
N ALA A 8 -21.56 10.79 8.18
CA ALA A 8 -21.41 9.49 8.82
C ALA A 8 -20.30 8.64 8.15
N PHE A 9 -19.77 9.06 7.02
CA PHE A 9 -18.57 8.48 6.40
C PHE A 9 -17.35 8.93 7.20
N THR A 10 -17.06 8.22 8.27
CA THR A 10 -15.80 8.35 8.99
C THR A 10 -14.81 7.41 8.33
N PRO A 11 -13.84 7.93 7.59
CA PRO A 11 -12.90 7.11 6.86
C PRO A 11 -11.85 6.52 7.81
N SER A 12 -12.23 5.55 8.60
CA SER A 12 -11.32 4.70 9.34
C SER A 12 -11.38 3.29 8.76
N PHE A 13 -10.25 2.83 8.28
CA PHE A 13 -10.14 1.47 7.74
C PHE A 13 -10.46 0.42 8.80
N GLU A 14 -10.02 0.62 10.04
CA GLU A 14 -10.27 -0.31 11.14
C GLU A 14 -11.77 -0.46 11.44
N ASP A 15 -12.51 0.64 11.43
CA ASP A 15 -13.95 0.63 11.62
C ASP A 15 -14.65 -0.03 10.44
N PHE A 16 -14.22 0.28 9.23
CA PHE A 16 -14.72 -0.36 8.02
C PHE A 16 -14.44 -1.86 8.01
N GLN A 17 -13.24 -2.25 8.38
CA GLN A 17 -12.85 -3.66 8.48
C GLN A 17 -13.74 -4.41 9.47
N LYS A 18 -13.95 -3.85 10.65
CA LYS A 18 -14.83 -4.43 11.67
C LYS A 18 -16.28 -4.52 11.19
N ASP A 19 -16.76 -3.53 10.49
CA ASP A 19 -18.13 -3.53 9.94
C ASP A 19 -18.28 -4.58 8.84
N ILE A 20 -17.31 -4.73 7.96
CA ILE A 20 -17.28 -5.79 6.93
C ILE A 20 -17.26 -7.16 7.60
N GLU A 21 -16.40 -7.39 8.57
CA GLU A 21 -16.30 -8.66 9.29
C GLU A 21 -17.60 -8.99 10.01
N ARG A 22 -18.19 -8.02 10.68
CA ARG A 22 -19.47 -8.17 11.39
C ARG A 22 -20.61 -8.51 10.42
N GLN A 23 -20.66 -7.83 9.28
CA GLN A 23 -21.64 -8.11 8.24
C GLN A 23 -21.46 -9.52 7.68
N LEU A 24 -20.25 -9.90 7.33
CA LEU A 24 -19.96 -11.23 6.79
C LEU A 24 -20.22 -12.34 7.79
N GLU A 25 -19.98 -12.09 9.07
CA GLU A 25 -20.33 -13.03 10.14
C GLU A 25 -21.84 -13.20 10.26
N SER A 26 -22.61 -12.10 10.20
CA SER A 26 -24.08 -12.14 10.23
C SER A 26 -24.67 -12.87 9.02
N GLU A 27 -23.98 -12.85 7.88
CA GLU A 27 -24.37 -13.58 6.66
C GLU A 27 -23.89 -15.03 6.65
N GLY A 28 -23.25 -15.50 7.72
CA GLY A 28 -22.74 -16.87 7.81
C GLY A 28 -21.53 -17.15 6.91
N LYS A 29 -20.80 -16.13 6.53
CA LYS A 29 -19.64 -16.24 5.62
C LYS A 29 -18.30 -16.48 6.32
N ARG A 30 -18.32 -16.64 7.63
CA ARG A 30 -17.13 -17.02 8.41
C ARG A 30 -16.86 -18.51 8.21
N GLU A 31 -15.67 -18.84 7.76
CA GLU A 31 -15.29 -20.23 7.47
C GLU A 31 -13.82 -20.50 7.81
N ARG A 32 -13.47 -21.76 7.91
CA ARG A 32 -12.06 -22.17 8.03
C ARG A 32 -11.46 -22.39 6.64
N ASN A 33 -10.28 -21.83 6.41
CA ASN A 33 -9.51 -22.12 5.20
C ASN A 33 -8.77 -23.47 5.32
N GLU A 34 -8.06 -23.85 4.27
CA GLU A 34 -7.28 -25.09 4.22
C GLU A 34 -6.19 -25.16 5.30
N GLN A 35 -5.69 -24.01 5.77
CA GLN A 35 -4.70 -23.89 6.83
C GLN A 35 -5.31 -23.86 8.24
N GLY A 36 -6.62 -24.04 8.35
CA GLY A 36 -7.35 -24.04 9.61
C GLY A 36 -7.59 -22.66 10.23
N GLN A 37 -7.28 -21.60 9.52
CA GLN A 37 -7.49 -20.22 9.97
C GLN A 37 -8.95 -19.80 9.69
N MET A 38 -9.51 -19.00 10.61
CA MET A 38 -10.83 -18.40 10.40
C MET A 38 -10.71 -17.23 9.42
N VAL A 39 -11.46 -17.29 8.35
CA VAL A 39 -11.52 -16.28 7.29
C VAL A 39 -12.97 -15.93 6.97
N TYR A 40 -13.16 -14.79 6.33
CA TYR A 40 -14.47 -14.35 5.88
C TYR A 40 -14.54 -14.45 4.35
N ARG A 41 -15.45 -15.29 3.88
CA ARG A 41 -15.72 -15.39 2.45
C ARG A 41 -16.29 -14.05 1.94
N GLY A 42 -15.73 -13.55 0.85
CA GLY A 42 -16.13 -12.26 0.30
C GLY A 42 -15.46 -11.05 0.95
N TYR A 43 -14.47 -11.25 1.82
CA TYR A 43 -13.73 -10.17 2.45
C TYR A 43 -13.10 -9.23 1.41
N GLN A 44 -12.52 -9.78 0.37
CA GLN A 44 -11.93 -9.00 -0.73
C GLN A 44 -12.96 -8.10 -1.43
N ALA A 45 -14.18 -8.59 -1.63
CA ALA A 45 -15.27 -7.79 -2.18
C ALA A 45 -15.66 -6.64 -1.24
N GLY A 46 -15.59 -6.86 0.07
CA GLY A 46 -15.81 -5.83 1.09
C GLY A 46 -14.73 -4.75 1.04
N VAL A 47 -13.48 -5.14 0.91
CA VAL A 47 -12.34 -4.20 0.77
C VAL A 47 -12.50 -3.39 -0.52
N ASP A 48 -12.85 -4.03 -1.63
CA ASP A 48 -13.08 -3.33 -2.89
C ASP A 48 -14.20 -2.30 -2.78
N ARG A 49 -15.31 -2.67 -2.15
CA ARG A 49 -16.43 -1.76 -1.92
C ARG A 49 -16.03 -0.55 -1.07
N MET A 50 -15.25 -0.79 -0.02
CA MET A 50 -14.73 0.28 0.82
C MET A 50 -13.81 1.22 0.02
N PHE A 51 -12.87 0.68 -0.72
CA PHE A 51 -11.97 1.45 -1.57
C PHE A 51 -12.77 2.32 -2.56
N ARG A 52 -13.79 1.75 -3.22
CA ARG A 52 -14.66 2.49 -4.14
C ARG A 52 -15.40 3.62 -3.45
N GLN A 53 -15.89 3.41 -2.23
CA GLN A 53 -16.57 4.47 -1.47
C GLN A 53 -15.64 5.64 -1.16
N TYR A 54 -14.40 5.39 -0.75
CA TYR A 54 -13.41 6.45 -0.54
C TYR A 54 -13.14 7.22 -1.84
N MET A 55 -12.99 6.52 -2.95
CA MET A 55 -12.75 7.12 -4.26
C MET A 55 -13.95 7.96 -4.73
N GLU A 56 -15.15 7.44 -4.59
CA GLU A 56 -16.40 8.15 -4.99
C GLU A 56 -16.64 9.41 -4.17
N HIS A 57 -16.37 9.38 -2.88
CA HIS A 57 -16.49 10.54 -1.99
C HIS A 57 -15.33 11.53 -2.12
N GLY A 58 -14.32 11.23 -2.91
CA GLY A 58 -13.13 12.08 -3.01
C GLY A 58 -12.31 12.12 -1.73
N ALA A 59 -12.49 11.13 -0.84
CA ALA A 59 -11.78 11.03 0.43
C ALA A 59 -10.37 10.45 0.22
N LEU A 60 -9.55 11.12 -0.61
CA LEU A 60 -8.27 10.59 -1.06
C LEU A 60 -7.17 10.72 0.00
N ALA A 61 -7.14 11.82 0.76
CA ALA A 61 -6.19 11.98 1.85
C ALA A 61 -6.40 10.95 2.97
N PRO A 62 -7.64 10.71 3.46
CA PRO A 62 -7.92 9.61 4.37
C PRO A 62 -7.55 8.23 3.79
N LEU A 63 -7.77 8.00 2.51
CA LEU A 63 -7.42 6.74 1.85
C LEU A 63 -5.89 6.52 1.83
N VAL A 64 -5.11 7.55 1.58
CA VAL A 64 -3.64 7.50 1.67
C VAL A 64 -3.20 7.16 3.10
N ASP A 65 -3.82 7.75 4.11
CA ASP A 65 -3.55 7.42 5.51
C ASP A 65 -3.86 5.95 5.81
N GLU A 66 -4.93 5.42 5.27
CA GLU A 66 -5.30 4.01 5.42
C GLU A 66 -4.26 3.08 4.76
N PHE A 67 -3.75 3.44 3.59
CA PHE A 67 -2.70 2.68 2.93
C PHE A 67 -1.45 2.48 3.79
N ARG A 68 -1.13 3.41 4.68
CA ARG A 68 -0.01 3.25 5.62
C ARG A 68 -0.23 2.11 6.61
N LYS A 69 -1.47 1.81 6.93
CA LYS A 69 -1.85 0.79 7.92
C LYS A 69 -2.03 -0.59 7.28
N TRP A 70 -2.29 -0.67 5.98
CA TRP A 70 -2.57 -1.92 5.30
C TRP A 70 -1.30 -2.72 5.07
N ASN A 71 -1.43 -4.03 5.21
CA ASN A 71 -0.42 -4.97 4.71
C ASN A 71 -0.75 -5.32 3.25
N TRP A 72 -0.41 -4.40 2.34
CA TRP A 72 -0.73 -4.49 0.93
C TRP A 72 0.38 -5.09 0.06
N GLU A 73 1.34 -5.77 0.67
CA GLU A 73 2.50 -6.36 -0.03
C GLU A 73 2.10 -7.31 -1.16
N TRP A 74 1.01 -8.04 -1.00
CA TRP A 74 0.64 -9.11 -1.90
C TRP A 74 -0.72 -8.96 -2.59
N GLY A 75 -1.62 -8.16 -2.09
CA GLY A 75 -3.00 -8.13 -2.56
C GLY A 75 -3.58 -6.77 -2.96
N TYR A 76 -2.85 -5.70 -2.74
CA TYR A 76 -3.39 -4.35 -2.89
C TYR A 76 -2.64 -3.48 -3.88
N ASN A 77 -1.76 -4.06 -4.70
CA ASN A 77 -1.02 -3.32 -5.72
C ASN A 77 -1.94 -2.68 -6.75
N ASP A 78 -3.03 -3.33 -7.12
CA ASP A 78 -4.00 -2.78 -8.07
C ASP A 78 -4.68 -1.55 -7.51
N TYR A 79 -5.04 -1.55 -6.22
CA TYR A 79 -5.59 -0.38 -5.54
C TYR A 79 -4.57 0.75 -5.42
N LEU A 80 -3.32 0.41 -5.16
CA LEU A 80 -2.23 1.39 -5.12
C LEU A 80 -2.06 2.09 -6.47
N LEU A 81 -2.05 1.33 -7.56
CA LEU A 81 -1.91 1.87 -8.90
C LEU A 81 -3.12 2.70 -9.31
N GLU A 82 -4.31 2.26 -8.98
CA GLU A 82 -5.55 3.01 -9.27
C GLU A 82 -5.60 4.33 -8.49
N LEU A 83 -5.25 4.32 -7.21
CA LEU A 83 -5.14 5.54 -6.40
C LEU A 83 -4.06 6.48 -6.95
N THR A 84 -2.93 5.94 -7.36
CA THR A 84 -1.84 6.70 -7.99
C THR A 84 -2.32 7.38 -9.26
N ASP A 85 -3.01 6.66 -10.14
CA ASP A 85 -3.54 7.20 -11.38
C ASP A 85 -4.56 8.32 -11.12
N ARG A 86 -5.42 8.14 -10.13
CA ARG A 86 -6.39 9.17 -9.74
C ARG A 86 -5.70 10.44 -9.24
N LEU A 87 -4.76 10.32 -8.32
CA LEU A 87 -4.03 11.45 -7.76
C LEU A 87 -3.19 12.17 -8.83
N GLN A 88 -2.60 11.41 -9.74
CA GLN A 88 -1.84 11.92 -10.87
C GLN A 88 -2.73 12.70 -11.85
N GLY A 89 -3.91 12.16 -12.18
CA GLY A 89 -4.89 12.82 -13.00
C GLY A 89 -5.42 14.11 -12.39
N ASP A 90 -5.57 14.17 -11.07
CA ASP A 90 -5.97 15.35 -10.32
C ASP A 90 -4.83 16.38 -10.13
N GLY A 91 -3.60 16.02 -10.49
CA GLY A 91 -2.42 16.85 -10.24
C GLY A 91 -2.09 17.00 -8.75
N ASN A 92 -2.50 16.05 -7.92
CA ASN A 92 -2.32 16.09 -6.48
C ASN A 92 -0.94 15.53 -6.08
N TRP A 93 0.10 16.23 -6.47
CA TRP A 93 1.49 15.84 -6.22
C TRP A 93 1.85 15.74 -4.73
N PRO A 94 1.39 16.63 -3.84
CA PRO A 94 1.67 16.48 -2.42
C PRO A 94 1.18 15.15 -1.86
N LEU A 95 -0.03 14.74 -2.21
CA LEU A 95 -0.61 13.50 -1.72
C LEU A 95 0.03 12.26 -2.36
N LEU A 96 0.42 12.35 -3.64
CA LEU A 96 1.23 11.32 -4.31
C LEU A 96 2.56 11.09 -3.62
N LYS A 97 3.25 12.16 -3.28
CA LYS A 97 4.52 12.10 -2.56
C LYS A 97 4.35 11.42 -1.20
N GLU A 98 3.30 11.77 -0.48
CA GLU A 98 2.97 11.17 0.82
C GLU A 98 2.66 9.67 0.68
N LEU A 99 1.84 9.29 -0.30
CA LEU A 99 1.51 7.90 -0.59
C LEU A 99 2.76 7.09 -0.88
N TRP A 100 3.59 7.54 -1.79
CA TRP A 100 4.77 6.79 -2.22
C TRP A 100 5.89 6.80 -1.18
N ALA A 101 5.97 7.78 -0.30
CA ALA A 101 6.83 7.72 0.88
C ALA A 101 6.43 6.57 1.82
N ALA A 102 5.13 6.36 2.03
CA ALA A 102 4.61 5.23 2.80
C ALA A 102 4.90 3.88 2.10
N VAL A 103 4.74 3.83 0.78
CA VAL A 103 5.09 2.65 -0.04
C VAL A 103 6.56 2.27 0.12
N ILE A 104 7.44 3.25 0.02
CA ILE A 104 8.89 3.06 0.17
C ILE A 104 9.23 2.49 1.55
N ALA A 105 8.64 3.03 2.61
CA ALA A 105 8.88 2.54 3.96
C ALA A 105 8.55 1.05 4.10
N LYS A 106 7.42 0.62 3.56
CA LYS A 106 7.00 -0.78 3.58
C LYS A 106 7.86 -1.67 2.69
N ARG A 107 8.14 -1.25 1.48
CA ARG A 107 8.97 -2.01 0.52
C ARG A 107 10.42 -2.15 1.00
N ARG A 108 10.95 -1.13 1.67
CA ARG A 108 12.27 -1.19 2.31
C ARG A 108 12.30 -2.23 3.43
N THR A 109 11.31 -2.22 4.30
CA THR A 109 11.18 -3.22 5.37
C THR A 109 11.10 -4.62 4.78
N ASN A 110 10.28 -4.82 3.77
CA ASN A 110 10.13 -6.11 3.10
C ASN A 110 11.43 -6.57 2.43
N TYR A 111 12.10 -5.71 1.71
CA TYR A 111 13.39 -6.00 1.09
C TYR A 111 14.44 -6.42 2.13
N ASN A 112 14.59 -5.65 3.21
CA ASN A 112 15.56 -5.94 4.26
C ASN A 112 15.25 -7.28 4.95
N LYS A 113 13.98 -7.56 5.22
CA LYS A 113 13.52 -8.82 5.80
C LYS A 113 13.79 -10.01 4.89
N THR A 114 13.47 -9.89 3.62
CA THR A 114 13.67 -10.94 2.61
C THR A 114 15.17 -11.23 2.43
N ARG A 115 15.98 -10.19 2.36
CA ARG A 115 17.44 -10.34 2.24
C ARG A 115 18.05 -11.00 3.47
N LYS A 116 17.60 -10.63 4.66
CA LYS A 116 18.05 -11.25 5.92
C LYS A 116 17.66 -12.73 5.97
N ALA A 117 16.45 -13.05 5.58
CA ALA A 117 15.96 -14.43 5.53
C ALA A 117 16.74 -15.28 4.51
N GLN A 118 17.02 -14.72 3.34
CA GLN A 118 17.81 -15.40 2.30
C GLN A 118 19.23 -15.71 2.75
N ARG A 119 19.87 -14.81 3.50
CA ARG A 119 21.21 -15.04 4.06
C ARG A 119 21.20 -16.12 5.14
N ALA A 120 20.14 -16.21 5.93
CA ALA A 120 20.00 -17.20 6.99
C ALA A 120 19.67 -18.60 6.46
N VAL A 121 18.83 -18.69 5.40
CA VAL A 121 18.36 -19.95 4.82
C VAL A 121 18.35 -19.87 3.28
N PRO A 122 19.54 -19.83 2.62
CA PRO A 122 19.64 -19.58 1.18
C PRO A 122 18.85 -20.59 0.34
N ASP A 123 18.76 -21.83 0.79
CA ASP A 123 18.06 -22.90 0.06
C ASP A 123 16.53 -22.77 0.10
N LYS A 124 16.00 -21.98 1.05
CA LYS A 124 14.55 -21.81 1.23
C LYS A 124 14.00 -20.50 0.61
N ILE A 125 14.86 -19.52 0.43
CA ILE A 125 14.47 -18.21 -0.12
C ILE A 125 15.15 -18.04 -1.47
N PRO A 126 14.41 -18.09 -2.59
CA PRO A 126 14.96 -17.89 -3.92
C PRO A 126 15.61 -16.51 -4.08
N GLU A 127 16.73 -16.47 -4.80
CA GLU A 127 17.43 -15.21 -5.07
C GLU A 127 16.58 -14.25 -5.90
N ASP A 128 15.74 -14.75 -6.80
CA ASP A 128 14.82 -13.95 -7.61
C ASP A 128 13.77 -13.23 -6.76
N LEU A 129 13.40 -13.75 -5.60
CA LEU A 129 12.52 -13.06 -4.67
C LEU A 129 13.20 -11.81 -4.07
N VAL A 130 14.48 -11.91 -3.72
CA VAL A 130 15.28 -10.77 -3.26
C VAL A 130 15.38 -9.72 -4.37
N THR A 131 15.68 -10.15 -5.59
CA THR A 131 15.75 -9.28 -6.76
C THR A 131 14.45 -8.55 -7.01
N LYS A 132 13.32 -9.25 -6.94
CA LYS A 132 11.99 -8.70 -7.15
C LYS A 132 11.63 -7.64 -6.09
N THR A 133 11.89 -7.91 -4.82
CA THR A 133 11.64 -6.94 -3.74
C THR A 133 12.51 -5.70 -3.89
N ARG A 134 13.75 -5.86 -4.37
CA ARG A 134 14.66 -4.76 -4.69
C ARG A 134 14.13 -3.89 -5.82
N GLU A 135 13.73 -4.49 -6.93
CA GLU A 135 13.22 -3.78 -8.10
C GLU A 135 11.97 -2.96 -7.77
N LEU A 136 11.08 -3.51 -6.94
CA LEU A 136 9.92 -2.78 -6.46
C LEU A 136 10.31 -1.56 -5.60
N LEU A 137 11.33 -1.69 -4.77
CA LEU A 137 11.84 -0.58 -3.96
C LEU A 137 12.47 0.50 -4.84
N GLU A 138 13.29 0.12 -5.81
CA GLU A 138 13.92 1.04 -6.76
C GLU A 138 12.87 1.82 -7.58
N GLU A 139 11.87 1.12 -8.10
CA GLU A 139 10.75 1.75 -8.81
C GLU A 139 10.06 2.81 -7.96
N SER A 140 9.79 2.49 -6.70
CA SER A 140 9.14 3.41 -5.77
C SER A 140 9.96 4.67 -5.50
N LEU A 141 11.27 4.52 -5.38
CA LEU A 141 12.19 5.66 -5.19
C LEU A 141 12.21 6.56 -6.41
N HIS A 142 12.22 6.00 -7.62
CA HIS A 142 12.16 6.77 -8.87
C HIS A 142 10.83 7.52 -9.00
N ARG A 143 9.71 6.89 -8.65
CA ARG A 143 8.41 7.55 -8.63
C ARG A 143 8.37 8.72 -7.65
N LEU A 144 8.88 8.53 -6.44
CA LEU A 144 8.90 9.58 -5.43
C LEU A 144 9.77 10.76 -5.87
N LEU A 145 10.92 10.49 -6.49
CA LEU A 145 11.79 11.51 -7.08
C LEU A 145 11.05 12.32 -8.14
N SER A 146 10.31 11.65 -9.02
CA SER A 146 9.49 12.29 -10.05
C SER A 146 8.44 13.23 -9.46
N TYR A 147 7.74 12.79 -8.43
CA TYR A 147 6.71 13.61 -7.77
C TYR A 147 7.31 14.81 -7.02
N ALA A 148 8.44 14.63 -6.35
CA ALA A 148 9.17 15.72 -5.72
C ALA A 148 9.63 16.77 -6.75
N SER A 149 10.11 16.33 -7.90
CA SER A 149 10.49 17.22 -9.02
C SER A 149 9.29 17.98 -9.56
N ALA A 150 8.14 17.34 -9.69
CA ALA A 150 6.89 17.99 -10.14
C ALA A 150 6.43 19.09 -9.17
N LEU A 151 6.69 18.93 -7.87
CA LEU A 151 6.43 19.94 -6.85
C LEU A 151 7.46 21.07 -6.84
N LYS A 152 8.50 20.99 -7.66
CA LYS A 152 9.64 21.91 -7.62
C LYS A 152 10.33 21.97 -6.25
N GLN A 153 10.29 20.89 -5.51
CA GLN A 153 10.96 20.75 -4.23
C GLN A 153 12.43 20.34 -4.44
N GLU A 154 13.19 21.18 -5.08
CA GLU A 154 14.57 20.91 -5.46
C GLU A 154 15.43 20.58 -4.24
N ALA A 155 15.13 21.16 -3.07
CA ALA A 155 15.84 20.89 -1.83
C ALA A 155 15.71 19.43 -1.33
N GLU A 156 14.63 18.73 -1.69
CA GLU A 156 14.41 17.34 -1.29
C GLU A 156 14.98 16.33 -2.31
N VAL A 157 15.22 16.77 -3.56
CA VAL A 157 15.71 15.89 -4.62
C VAL A 157 17.06 15.24 -4.26
N PRO A 158 18.06 15.96 -3.70
CA PRO A 158 19.32 15.33 -3.28
C PRO A 158 19.13 14.24 -2.24
N GLU A 159 18.19 14.38 -1.31
CA GLU A 159 17.89 13.36 -0.32
C GLU A 159 17.37 12.07 -0.97
N TYR A 160 16.47 12.18 -1.94
CA TYR A 160 15.94 11.02 -2.67
C TYR A 160 17.00 10.35 -3.54
N VAL A 161 17.85 11.13 -4.18
CA VAL A 161 18.99 10.61 -4.94
C VAL A 161 19.93 9.81 -4.03
N GLU A 162 20.23 10.33 -2.84
CA GLU A 162 21.04 9.62 -1.87
C GLU A 162 20.35 8.34 -1.36
N MET A 163 19.04 8.34 -1.18
CA MET A 163 18.29 7.13 -0.83
C MET A 163 18.42 6.06 -1.90
N ILE A 164 18.30 6.41 -3.17
CA ILE A 164 18.50 5.50 -4.31
C ILE A 164 19.93 4.94 -4.30
N ALA A 165 20.92 5.81 -4.17
CA ALA A 165 22.32 5.41 -4.13
C ALA A 165 22.64 4.46 -2.96
N ARG A 166 22.01 4.65 -1.80
CA ARG A 166 22.14 3.73 -0.65
C ARG A 166 21.57 2.36 -0.94
N VAL A 167 20.42 2.30 -1.62
CA VAL A 167 19.82 1.01 -2.03
C VAL A 167 20.75 0.29 -3.01
N GLU A 168 21.22 0.97 -4.03
CA GLU A 168 22.14 0.42 -5.02
C GLU A 168 23.44 -0.09 -4.39
N ARG A 169 24.04 0.65 -3.48
CA ARG A 169 25.24 0.21 -2.75
C ARG A 169 25.02 -1.05 -1.92
N ARG A 170 23.85 -1.21 -1.34
CA ARG A 170 23.51 -2.43 -0.57
C ARG A 170 23.35 -3.65 -1.45
N ILE A 171 23.07 -3.44 -2.72
CA ILE A 171 22.92 -4.50 -3.72
C ILE A 171 24.28 -5.03 -4.18
N THR A 172 25.24 -4.13 -4.34
CA THR A 172 26.60 -4.47 -4.80
C THR A 172 27.52 -4.99 -3.67
N ALA A 173 27.09 -4.84 -2.44
CA ALA A 173 27.79 -5.38 -1.27
C ALA A 173 27.18 -6.70 -0.85
#